data_9dfa761e19070d8bd351898399abcc55
#
_entry.id   9dfa761e19070d8bd351898399abcc55
#
_cell.length_a   1.000
_cell.length_b   1.000
_cell.length_c   1.000
_cell.angle_alpha   90.00
_cell.angle_beta   90.00
_cell.angle_gamma   90.00
#
_symmetry.space_group_name_H-M   'P 1'
#
loop_
_entity.id
_entity.type
_entity.pdbx_description
1 polymer ?
#
loop_
_entity_poly.entity_id
_entity_poly.type
_entity_poly.pdbx_seq_one_letter_code
_entity_poly.pdbx_strand_id
1 'polypeptide(L)'
;MANTQTVSPGAHGIAVFAGVVMIIGGAFQALEGLSGIVHDKYLVVAPSTIYAFDLTVWGVIHLLVGLALLAIGIALLRGQTWARIAGILAAAVSAILNFVWLPYAPLWAIIIIVVDILIIWALVSYLRQPVPTAPQDSRDTVS
;
A
#
# COMPACT_ATOMS: atom_id res chain seq x y z
N MET A 1 11.52 -33.12 11.90
CA MET A 1 12.23 -31.87 12.25
C MET A 1 11.68 -30.77 11.38
N ALA A 2 10.96 -29.81 11.95
CA ALA A 2 10.33 -28.74 11.22
C ALA A 2 11.41 -27.81 10.65
N ASN A 3 11.49 -27.72 9.32
CA ASN A 3 12.38 -26.82 8.62
C ASN A 3 11.81 -25.39 8.76
N THR A 4 12.22 -24.67 9.80
CA THR A 4 11.92 -23.25 9.95
C THR A 4 12.71 -22.52 8.87
N GLN A 5 12.03 -22.24 7.75
CA GLN A 5 12.57 -21.36 6.71
C GLN A 5 12.75 -19.96 7.33
N THR A 6 13.96 -19.64 7.69
CA THR A 6 14.33 -18.31 8.16
C THR A 6 14.33 -17.36 6.97
N VAL A 7 13.27 -16.57 6.88
CA VAL A 7 13.24 -15.42 5.94
C VAL A 7 14.43 -14.52 6.27
N SER A 8 15.16 -14.05 5.24
CA SER A 8 16.34 -13.20 5.49
C SER A 8 15.92 -11.94 6.26
N PRO A 9 16.72 -11.48 7.25
CA PRO A 9 16.37 -10.34 8.10
C PRO A 9 16.04 -9.07 7.31
N GLY A 10 16.71 -8.86 6.16
CA GLY A 10 16.46 -7.71 5.28
C GLY A 10 15.09 -7.73 4.61
N ALA A 11 14.63 -8.91 4.17
CA ALA A 11 13.32 -9.05 3.54
C ALA A 11 12.17 -8.82 4.50
N HIS A 12 12.33 -9.30 5.74
CA HIS A 12 11.32 -9.06 6.77
C HIS A 12 11.20 -7.56 7.07
N GLY A 13 12.31 -6.84 7.22
CA GLY A 13 12.32 -5.40 7.45
C GLY A 13 11.63 -4.60 6.33
N ILE A 14 11.85 -4.98 5.08
CA ILE A 14 11.21 -4.35 3.91
C ILE A 14 9.70 -4.55 3.91
N ALA A 15 9.22 -5.77 4.20
CA ALA A 15 7.79 -6.06 4.28
C ALA A 15 7.11 -5.34 5.46
N VAL A 16 7.81 -5.24 6.60
CA VAL A 16 7.35 -4.47 7.77
C VAL A 16 7.23 -2.99 7.43
N PHE A 17 8.23 -2.40 6.77
CA PHE A 17 8.18 -1.01 6.32
C PHE A 17 6.95 -0.74 5.45
N ALA A 18 6.74 -1.54 4.39
CA ALA A 18 5.60 -1.40 3.50
C ALA A 18 4.27 -1.56 4.26
N GLY A 19 4.16 -2.54 5.16
CA GLY A 19 2.99 -2.77 5.98
C GLY A 19 2.66 -1.59 6.90
N VAL A 20 3.67 -1.02 7.57
CA VAL A 20 3.50 0.14 8.45
C VAL A 20 3.06 1.37 7.66
N VAL A 21 3.69 1.66 6.51
CA VAL A 21 3.31 2.80 5.66
C VAL A 21 1.87 2.65 5.17
N MET A 22 1.45 1.44 4.76
CA MET A 22 0.07 1.18 4.34
C MET A 22 -0.94 1.32 5.49
N ILE A 23 -0.58 0.93 6.71
CA ILE A 23 -1.44 1.11 7.89
C ILE A 23 -1.61 2.61 8.18
N ILE A 24 -0.52 3.37 8.20
CA ILE A 24 -0.57 4.81 8.45
C ILE A 24 -1.38 5.52 7.36
N GLY A 25 -1.08 5.26 6.09
CA GLY A 25 -1.80 5.83 4.95
C GLY A 25 -3.29 5.45 4.97
N GLY A 26 -3.60 4.18 5.24
CA GLY A 26 -4.97 3.69 5.36
C GLY A 26 -5.74 4.33 6.52
N ALA A 27 -5.09 4.58 7.66
CA ALA A 27 -5.69 5.29 8.78
C ALA A 27 -6.03 6.75 8.42
N PHE A 28 -5.10 7.47 7.80
CA PHE A 28 -5.37 8.84 7.33
C PHE A 28 -6.48 8.89 6.29
N GLN A 29 -6.45 7.97 5.33
CA GLN A 29 -7.47 7.86 4.29
C GLN A 29 -8.87 7.57 4.88
N ALA A 30 -8.95 6.70 5.89
CA ALA A 30 -10.19 6.39 6.59
C ALA A 30 -10.71 7.60 7.40
N LEU A 31 -9.83 8.32 8.07
CA LEU A 31 -10.18 9.55 8.80
C LEU A 31 -10.65 10.66 7.85
N GLU A 32 -10.00 10.83 6.70
CA GLU A 32 -10.40 11.76 5.65
C GLU A 32 -11.79 11.39 5.12
N GLY A 33 -12.02 10.10 4.84
CA GLY A 33 -13.31 9.59 4.42
C GLY A 33 -14.41 9.84 5.45
N LEU A 34 -14.13 9.59 6.73
CA LEU A 34 -15.07 9.86 7.82
C LEU A 34 -15.38 11.35 7.93
N SER A 35 -14.36 12.20 7.81
CA SER A 35 -14.53 13.66 7.81
C SER A 35 -15.42 14.11 6.65
N GLY A 36 -15.24 13.56 5.44
CA GLY A 36 -16.08 13.86 4.27
C GLY A 36 -17.54 13.47 4.46
N ILE A 37 -17.82 12.35 5.15
CA ILE A 37 -19.19 11.91 5.46
C ILE A 37 -19.85 12.81 6.49
N VAL A 38 -19.10 13.27 7.51
CA VAL A 38 -19.65 14.10 8.59
C VAL A 38 -19.90 15.54 8.13
N HIS A 39 -19.13 16.05 7.16
CA HIS A 39 -19.23 17.40 6.65
C HIS A 39 -19.90 17.42 5.28
N ASP A 40 -21.19 17.25 5.23
CA ASP A 40 -22.01 17.00 4.03
C ASP A 40 -21.81 17.92 2.82
N LYS A 41 -21.36 19.17 2.99
CA LYS A 41 -21.32 20.16 1.90
C LYS A 41 -20.18 21.15 2.06
N TYR A 42 -19.23 21.14 1.15
CA TYR A 42 -18.41 22.30 0.86
C TYR A 42 -18.86 22.97 -0.44
N LEU A 43 -19.22 24.26 -0.35
CA LEU A 43 -19.46 25.07 -1.53
C LEU A 43 -18.12 25.55 -2.05
N VAL A 44 -17.66 24.99 -3.15
CA VAL A 44 -16.51 25.56 -3.88
C VAL A 44 -17.05 26.67 -4.78
N VAL A 45 -16.85 27.90 -4.38
CA VAL A 45 -17.19 29.09 -5.19
C VAL A 45 -16.04 29.31 -6.18
N ALA A 46 -16.21 28.90 -7.41
CA ALA A 46 -15.34 29.31 -8.52
C ALA A 46 -15.92 30.59 -9.19
N PRO A 47 -15.10 31.44 -9.83
CA PRO A 47 -15.53 32.75 -10.35
C PRO A 47 -16.71 32.73 -11.35
N SER A 48 -17.05 31.57 -11.92
CA SER A 48 -18.11 31.41 -12.92
C SER A 48 -19.12 30.30 -12.65
N THR A 49 -18.92 29.46 -11.64
CA THR A 49 -19.81 28.31 -11.39
C THR A 49 -19.71 27.80 -9.96
N ILE A 50 -20.86 27.55 -9.33
CA ILE A 50 -20.94 26.92 -8.01
C ILE A 50 -21.04 25.41 -8.25
N TYR A 51 -19.99 24.67 -7.91
CA TYR A 51 -20.03 23.21 -7.90
C TYR A 51 -20.42 22.73 -6.50
N ALA A 52 -21.59 22.09 -6.40
CA ALA A 52 -21.93 21.31 -5.21
C ALA A 52 -21.25 19.95 -5.33
N PHE A 53 -20.12 19.79 -4.65
CA PHE A 53 -19.45 18.48 -4.55
C PHE A 53 -20.15 17.68 -3.46
N ASP A 54 -20.64 16.49 -3.80
CA ASP A 54 -21.19 15.55 -2.82
C ASP A 54 -20.02 14.90 -2.07
N LEU A 55 -19.68 15.48 -0.93
CA LEU A 55 -18.57 15.01 -0.09
C LEU A 55 -18.89 13.67 0.57
N THR A 56 -20.15 13.29 0.67
CA THR A 56 -20.55 12.00 1.24
C THR A 56 -20.06 10.86 0.36
N VAL A 57 -20.28 10.94 -0.96
CA VAL A 57 -19.79 9.93 -1.91
C VAL A 57 -18.28 9.87 -1.91
N TRP A 58 -17.61 11.02 -1.94
CA TRP A 58 -16.15 11.11 -1.84
C TRP A 58 -15.64 10.48 -0.54
N GLY A 59 -16.28 10.83 0.59
CA GLY A 59 -15.93 10.31 1.90
C GLY A 59 -16.10 8.80 2.02
N VAL A 60 -17.17 8.24 1.46
CA VAL A 60 -17.42 6.78 1.46
C VAL A 60 -16.31 6.07 0.66
N ILE A 61 -15.93 6.58 -0.51
CA ILE A 61 -14.84 6.01 -1.31
C ILE A 61 -13.53 6.00 -0.52
N HIS A 62 -13.16 7.13 0.11
CA HIS A 62 -11.93 7.26 0.89
C HIS A 62 -11.94 6.36 2.13
N LEU A 63 -13.08 6.24 2.79
CA LEU A 63 -13.24 5.33 3.94
C LEU A 63 -13.02 3.88 3.53
N LEU A 64 -13.64 3.43 2.44
CA LEU A 64 -13.49 2.05 1.94
C LEU A 64 -12.04 1.76 1.50
N VAL A 65 -11.42 2.69 0.78
CA VAL A 65 -10.01 2.59 0.38
C VAL A 65 -9.11 2.54 1.62
N GLY A 66 -9.33 3.41 2.59
CA GLY A 66 -8.59 3.43 3.85
C GLY A 66 -8.68 2.12 4.62
N LEU A 67 -9.88 1.55 4.76
CA LEU A 67 -10.08 0.25 5.41
C LEU A 67 -9.41 -0.88 4.64
N ALA A 68 -9.44 -0.86 3.30
CA ALA A 68 -8.75 -1.84 2.47
C ALA A 68 -7.22 -1.75 2.67
N LEU A 69 -6.64 -0.55 2.67
CA LEU A 69 -5.21 -0.35 2.92
C LEU A 69 -4.79 -0.80 4.32
N LEU A 70 -5.62 -0.54 5.34
CA LEU A 70 -5.39 -1.05 6.70
C LEU A 70 -5.35 -2.58 6.72
N ALA A 71 -6.34 -3.24 6.07
CA ALA A 71 -6.40 -4.69 6.00
C ALA A 71 -5.18 -5.28 5.27
N ILE A 72 -4.77 -4.69 4.14
CA ILE A 72 -3.58 -5.10 3.38
C ILE A 72 -2.32 -4.90 4.24
N GLY A 73 -2.16 -3.76 4.89
CA GLY A 73 -1.00 -3.48 5.74
C GLY A 73 -0.87 -4.46 6.91
N ILE A 74 -1.97 -4.77 7.60
CA ILE A 74 -2.01 -5.77 8.67
C ILE A 74 -1.67 -7.16 8.12
N ALA A 75 -2.20 -7.53 6.95
CA ALA A 75 -1.93 -8.80 6.30
C ALA A 75 -0.45 -8.92 5.86
N LEU A 76 0.18 -7.83 5.43
CA LEU A 76 1.62 -7.77 5.15
C LEU A 76 2.44 -8.03 6.40
N LEU A 77 2.10 -7.41 7.54
CA LEU A 77 2.79 -7.64 8.81
C LEU A 77 2.64 -9.09 9.30
N ARG A 78 1.53 -9.75 8.95
CA ARG A 78 1.30 -11.18 9.21
C ARG A 78 1.97 -12.10 8.20
N GLY A 79 2.70 -11.57 7.20
CA GLY A 79 3.42 -12.34 6.20
C GLY A 79 2.56 -12.98 5.12
N GLN A 80 1.33 -12.55 4.94
CA GLN A 80 0.41 -13.14 3.96
C GLN A 80 0.82 -12.82 2.52
N THR A 81 0.90 -13.84 1.67
CA THR A 81 1.40 -13.71 0.29
C THR A 81 0.47 -12.88 -0.60
N TRP A 82 -0.85 -13.04 -0.46
CA TRP A 82 -1.82 -12.27 -1.25
C TRP A 82 -1.72 -10.76 -1.00
N ALA A 83 -1.37 -10.37 0.24
CA ALA A 83 -1.26 -8.98 0.63
C ALA A 83 -0.14 -8.25 -0.10
N ARG A 84 0.91 -8.94 -0.54
CA ARG A 84 2.00 -8.38 -1.33
C ARG A 84 1.51 -7.96 -2.71
N ILE A 85 0.75 -8.81 -3.37
CA ILE A 85 0.17 -8.51 -4.69
C ILE A 85 -0.85 -7.39 -4.56
N ALA A 86 -1.74 -7.49 -3.57
CA ALA A 86 -2.74 -6.44 -3.29
C ALA A 86 -2.08 -5.09 -2.97
N GLY A 87 -0.99 -5.09 -2.20
CA GLY A 87 -0.23 -3.89 -1.86
C GLY A 87 0.44 -3.24 -3.08
N ILE A 88 1.03 -4.04 -3.97
CA ILE A 88 1.62 -3.54 -5.23
C ILE A 88 0.53 -2.92 -6.11
N LEU A 89 -0.61 -3.58 -6.26
CA LEU A 89 -1.72 -3.08 -7.06
C LEU A 89 -2.29 -1.78 -6.47
N ALA A 90 -2.48 -1.72 -5.15
CA ALA A 90 -2.96 -0.53 -4.47
C ALA A 90 -2.00 0.66 -4.66
N ALA A 91 -0.69 0.46 -4.46
CA ALA A 91 0.32 1.50 -4.66
C ALA A 91 0.40 1.94 -6.14
N ALA A 92 0.29 1.00 -7.09
CA ALA A 92 0.30 1.35 -8.52
C ALA A 92 -0.92 2.21 -8.91
N VAL A 93 -2.12 1.85 -8.42
CA VAL A 93 -3.33 2.65 -8.64
C VAL A 93 -3.20 4.03 -7.98
N SER A 94 -2.71 4.10 -6.75
CA SER A 94 -2.44 5.35 -6.05
C SER A 94 -1.49 6.25 -6.82
N ALA A 95 -0.36 5.72 -7.31
CA ALA A 95 0.61 6.47 -8.11
C ALA A 95 0.00 7.04 -9.40
N ILE A 96 -0.83 6.24 -10.11
CA ILE A 96 -1.52 6.69 -11.33
C ILE A 96 -2.50 7.82 -11.02
N LEU A 97 -3.31 7.68 -9.98
CA LEU A 97 -4.28 8.70 -9.57
C LEU A 97 -3.57 9.99 -9.15
N ASN A 98 -2.48 9.90 -8.40
CA ASN A 98 -1.69 11.06 -8.00
C ASN A 98 -0.96 11.69 -9.20
N PHE A 99 -0.56 10.91 -10.20
CA PHE A 99 -0.02 11.48 -11.43
C PHE A 99 -1.05 12.34 -12.19
N VAL A 100 -2.30 11.90 -12.26
CA VAL A 100 -3.40 12.70 -12.83
C VAL A 100 -3.66 13.96 -12.00
N TRP A 101 -3.47 13.88 -10.68
CA TRP A 101 -3.67 14.99 -9.75
C TRP A 101 -2.49 15.99 -9.70
N LEU A 102 -1.36 15.66 -10.33
CA LEU A 102 -0.12 16.42 -10.30
C LEU A 102 -0.28 17.91 -10.68
N PRO A 103 -1.08 18.30 -11.71
CA PRO A 103 -1.25 19.70 -12.07
C PRO A 103 -1.95 20.56 -10.98
N TYR A 104 -2.71 19.93 -10.09
CA TYR A 104 -3.51 20.60 -9.06
C TYR A 104 -2.78 20.73 -7.72
N ALA A 105 -2.00 19.73 -7.35
CA ALA A 105 -1.27 19.68 -6.09
C ALA A 105 0.10 19.00 -6.25
N PRO A 106 1.05 19.64 -6.97
CA PRO A 106 2.29 18.98 -7.42
C PRO A 106 3.15 18.47 -6.28
N LEU A 107 3.34 19.26 -5.23
CA LEU A 107 4.18 18.85 -4.09
C LEU A 107 3.62 17.62 -3.38
N TRP A 108 2.32 17.61 -3.11
CA TRP A 108 1.64 16.50 -2.46
C TRP A 108 1.64 15.24 -3.33
N ALA A 109 1.29 15.39 -4.60
CA ALA A 109 1.26 14.28 -5.56
C ALA A 109 2.65 13.62 -5.72
N ILE A 110 3.73 14.42 -5.82
CA ILE A 110 5.08 13.88 -5.91
C ILE A 110 5.45 13.07 -4.66
N ILE A 111 5.14 13.57 -3.46
CA ILE A 111 5.41 12.85 -2.21
C ILE A 111 4.72 11.48 -2.21
N ILE A 112 3.43 11.44 -2.57
CA ILE A 112 2.68 10.18 -2.61
C ILE A 112 3.25 9.23 -3.66
N ILE A 113 3.53 9.69 -4.88
CA ILE A 113 4.12 8.87 -5.95
C ILE A 113 5.46 8.28 -5.52
N VAL A 114 6.31 9.04 -4.85
CA VAL A 114 7.61 8.54 -4.34
C VAL A 114 7.38 7.44 -3.30
N VAL A 115 6.44 7.63 -2.37
CA VAL A 115 6.09 6.61 -1.37
C VAL A 115 5.54 5.35 -2.05
N ASP A 116 4.65 5.48 -3.03
CA ASP A 116 4.10 4.36 -3.78
C ASP A 116 5.19 3.56 -4.52
N ILE A 117 6.13 4.26 -5.17
CA ILE A 117 7.29 3.62 -5.83
C ILE A 117 8.14 2.85 -4.81
N LEU A 118 8.39 3.42 -3.63
CA LEU A 118 9.13 2.75 -2.56
C LEU A 118 8.40 1.50 -2.06
N ILE A 119 7.07 1.56 -1.89
CA ILE A 119 6.26 0.40 -1.51
C ILE A 119 6.34 -0.69 -2.58
N ILE A 120 6.15 -0.34 -3.86
CA ILE A 120 6.24 -1.29 -4.98
C ILE A 120 7.62 -1.92 -5.01
N TRP A 121 8.70 -1.13 -4.95
CA TRP A 121 10.05 -1.63 -4.92
C TRP A 121 10.30 -2.57 -3.75
N ALA A 122 9.84 -2.21 -2.56
CA ALA A 122 9.95 -3.00 -1.36
C ALA A 122 9.28 -4.37 -1.51
N LEU A 123 8.02 -4.40 -1.98
CA LEU A 123 7.24 -5.63 -2.13
C LEU A 123 7.74 -6.51 -3.27
N VAL A 124 8.16 -5.93 -4.40
CA VAL A 124 8.76 -6.69 -5.52
C VAL A 124 10.11 -7.29 -5.11
N SER A 125 10.94 -6.54 -4.39
CA SER A 125 12.24 -7.04 -3.89
C SER A 125 12.05 -8.23 -2.95
N TYR A 126 11.00 -8.22 -2.15
CA TYR A 126 10.65 -9.35 -1.29
C TYR A 126 10.19 -10.57 -2.08
N LEU A 127 9.46 -10.39 -3.20
CA LEU A 127 9.02 -11.49 -4.06
C LEU A 127 10.16 -12.16 -4.84
N ARG A 128 11.25 -11.44 -5.09
CA ARG A 128 12.41 -11.91 -5.87
C ARG A 128 13.44 -12.70 -5.06
N GLN A 129 13.22 -12.93 -3.77
CA GLN A 129 14.18 -13.69 -2.98
C GLN A 129 14.18 -15.15 -3.40
N PRO A 130 15.36 -15.75 -3.72
CA PRO A 130 15.46 -17.16 -4.07
C PRO A 130 14.96 -18.01 -2.90
N VAL A 131 14.11 -18.98 -3.20
CA VAL A 131 13.82 -20.06 -2.26
C VAL A 131 15.16 -20.77 -1.97
N PRO A 132 15.60 -20.87 -0.69
CA PRO A 132 16.82 -21.60 -0.38
C PRO A 132 16.69 -23.01 -0.94
N THR A 133 17.54 -23.36 -1.93
CA THR A 133 17.67 -24.74 -2.40
C THR A 133 18.18 -25.55 -1.23
N ALA A 134 17.43 -26.61 -0.86
CA ALA A 134 17.90 -27.55 0.14
C ALA A 134 19.30 -28.04 -0.22
N PRO A 135 20.21 -28.22 0.78
CA PRO A 135 21.51 -28.80 0.51
C PRO A 135 21.31 -30.13 -0.22
N GLN A 136 21.92 -30.27 -1.39
CA GLN A 136 21.98 -31.55 -2.06
C GLN A 136 22.76 -32.47 -1.12
N ASP A 137 22.01 -33.43 -0.56
CA ASP A 137 22.56 -34.46 0.29
C ASP A 137 23.64 -35.22 -0.52
N SER A 138 24.86 -35.15 -0.02
CA SER A 138 26.03 -35.79 -0.61
C SER A 138 25.92 -37.32 -0.44
N ARG A 139 24.96 -37.94 -1.16
CA ARG A 139 24.80 -39.41 -1.19
C ARG A 139 25.75 -40.08 -2.16
N ASP A 140 26.64 -39.36 -2.82
CA ASP A 140 27.53 -39.90 -3.84
C ASP A 140 28.95 -40.25 -3.34
N THR A 141 29.14 -40.43 -2.04
CA THR A 141 30.45 -40.88 -1.52
C THR A 141 30.37 -42.14 -0.69
N VAL A 142 29.63 -43.17 -1.18
CA VAL A 142 29.83 -44.53 -0.70
C VAL A 142 29.75 -45.50 -1.91
N SER A 143 30.87 -45.73 -2.53
CA SER A 143 31.15 -46.92 -3.35
C SER A 143 32.64 -47.31 -3.16
#